data_71eaa1ff29d2db0275f71b1499bd9451
#
_entry.id   71eaa1ff29d2db0275f71b1499bd9451
#
_cell.length_a   1.000
_cell.length_b   1.000
_cell.length_c   1.000
_cell.angle_alpha   90.00
_cell.angle_beta   90.00
_cell.angle_gamma   90.00
#
_symmetry.space_group_name_H-M   'P 1'
#
loop_
_entity.id
_entity.type
_entity.pdbx_description
1 polymer ?
#
loop_
_entity_poly.entity_id
_entity_poly.type
_entity_poly.pdbx_seq_one_letter_code
_entity_poly.pdbx_strand_id
1 'polypeptide(L)'
;MIYNVLITMVLTLFFSNFNNISFAEERIAADSLEASIKISSSGMQAQSQRLKVISQNIANSNVTGKTPNENPYRRRIIFFQNVYDPKIDTKILKVSSIQEDQSEFTLKYEPNHPAADNRGMVKYPNVNIIIETVDSKEAQRTFDANVNSLEIAKTNQNKILELMR
;
A
#
# COMPACT_ATOMS: atom_id res chain seq x y z
N MET A 1 16.43 -0.52 -64.94
CA MET A 1 17.36 -0.29 -63.78
C MET A 1 16.74 0.57 -62.68
N ILE A 2 16.08 1.68 -63.00
CA ILE A 2 15.46 2.60 -62.01
C ILE A 2 14.32 1.95 -61.22
N TYR A 3 13.53 1.07 -61.84
CA TYR A 3 12.39 0.39 -61.21
C TYR A 3 12.81 -0.55 -60.06
N ASN A 4 13.92 -1.27 -60.20
CA ASN A 4 14.44 -2.17 -59.16
C ASN A 4 15.06 -1.40 -58.02
N VAL A 5 15.60 -0.22 -58.22
CA VAL A 5 16.13 0.64 -57.16
C VAL A 5 15.00 1.24 -56.31
N LEU A 6 13.89 1.61 -56.94
CA LEU A 6 12.71 2.12 -56.23
C LEU A 6 12.05 1.04 -55.37
N ILE A 7 11.93 -0.19 -55.84
CA ILE A 7 11.36 -1.32 -55.10
C ILE A 7 12.25 -1.67 -53.89
N THR A 8 13.56 -1.70 -54.05
CA THR A 8 14.49 -1.96 -52.95
C THR A 8 14.45 -0.84 -51.90
N MET A 9 14.33 0.41 -52.31
CA MET A 9 14.24 1.56 -51.39
C MET A 9 12.92 1.56 -50.60
N VAL A 10 11.79 1.20 -51.23
CA VAL A 10 10.50 1.05 -50.54
C VAL A 10 10.52 -0.12 -49.58
N LEU A 11 11.12 -1.28 -49.96
CA LEU A 11 11.25 -2.42 -49.06
C LEU A 11 12.13 -2.12 -47.84
N THR A 12 13.23 -1.41 -48.00
CA THR A 12 14.11 -1.04 -46.86
C THR A 12 13.45 -0.04 -45.94
N LEU A 13 12.68 0.90 -46.43
CA LEU A 13 11.89 1.83 -45.62
C LEU A 13 10.76 1.10 -44.84
N PHE A 14 10.14 0.09 -45.48
CA PHE A 14 9.10 -0.72 -44.81
C PHE A 14 9.70 -1.58 -43.71
N PHE A 15 10.83 -2.23 -43.93
CA PHE A 15 11.52 -3.04 -42.88
C PHE A 15 12.08 -2.20 -41.74
N SER A 16 12.57 -0.99 -42.00
CA SER A 16 13.07 -0.10 -40.95
C SER A 16 11.95 0.43 -40.04
N ASN A 17 10.75 0.68 -40.57
CA ASN A 17 9.59 1.06 -39.78
C ASN A 17 9.03 -0.10 -38.94
N PHE A 18 9.07 -1.32 -39.47
CA PHE A 18 8.59 -2.51 -38.75
C PHE A 18 9.43 -2.81 -37.50
N ASN A 19 10.75 -2.68 -37.58
CA ASN A 19 11.66 -2.84 -36.44
C ASN A 19 11.44 -1.77 -35.35
N ASN A 20 11.21 -0.51 -35.74
CA ASN A 20 10.97 0.57 -34.79
C ASN A 20 9.65 0.40 -33.98
N ILE A 21 8.61 -0.16 -34.60
CA ILE A 21 7.33 -0.43 -33.96
C ILE A 21 7.50 -1.55 -32.90
N SER A 22 8.21 -2.63 -33.23
CA SER A 22 8.47 -3.75 -32.35
C SER A 22 9.23 -3.34 -31.08
N PHE A 23 10.29 -2.54 -31.21
CA PHE A 23 11.05 -2.03 -30.08
C PHE A 23 10.25 -1.05 -29.18
N ALA A 24 9.33 -0.27 -29.76
CA ALA A 24 8.49 0.64 -29.01
C ALA A 24 7.46 -0.12 -28.15
N GLU A 25 6.81 -1.16 -28.69
CA GLU A 25 5.87 -2.00 -27.95
C GLU A 25 6.55 -2.75 -26.80
N GLU A 26 7.76 -3.25 -27.02
CA GLU A 26 8.54 -3.96 -26.01
C GLU A 26 8.93 -3.04 -24.84
N ARG A 27 9.34 -1.81 -25.11
CA ARG A 27 9.64 -0.82 -24.07
C ARG A 27 8.40 -0.46 -23.25
N ILE A 28 7.26 -0.24 -23.90
CA ILE A 28 5.99 0.07 -23.23
C ILE A 28 5.57 -1.10 -22.32
N ALA A 29 5.75 -2.35 -22.76
CA ALA A 29 5.45 -3.53 -21.96
C ALA A 29 6.38 -3.64 -20.73
N ALA A 30 7.68 -3.39 -20.89
CA ALA A 30 8.65 -3.41 -19.80
C ALA A 30 8.37 -2.30 -18.77
N ASP A 31 8.11 -1.07 -19.22
CA ASP A 31 7.78 0.07 -18.37
C ASP A 31 6.47 -0.18 -17.59
N SER A 32 5.48 -0.80 -18.22
CA SER A 32 4.21 -1.15 -17.56
C SER A 32 4.36 -2.23 -16.49
N LEU A 33 5.26 -3.20 -16.69
CA LEU A 33 5.57 -4.23 -15.71
C LEU A 33 6.34 -3.65 -14.52
N GLU A 34 7.31 -2.79 -14.76
CA GLU A 34 8.03 -2.08 -13.69
C GLU A 34 7.07 -1.24 -12.86
N ALA A 35 6.16 -0.51 -13.50
CA ALA A 35 5.11 0.23 -12.81
C ALA A 35 4.23 -0.69 -11.94
N SER A 36 3.80 -1.84 -12.47
CA SER A 36 2.99 -2.81 -11.73
C SER A 36 3.71 -3.38 -10.52
N ILE A 37 4.99 -3.72 -10.63
CA ILE A 37 5.85 -4.17 -9.53
C ILE A 37 5.94 -3.08 -8.45
N LYS A 38 6.17 -1.83 -8.86
CA LYS A 38 6.32 -0.70 -7.93
C LYS A 38 5.03 -0.37 -7.21
N ILE A 39 3.89 -0.37 -7.92
CA ILE A 39 2.56 -0.14 -7.35
C ILE A 39 2.25 -1.22 -6.31
N SER A 40 2.39 -2.50 -6.66
CA SER A 40 2.14 -3.62 -5.76
C SER A 40 3.04 -3.58 -4.53
N SER A 41 4.34 -3.31 -4.72
CA SER A 41 5.30 -3.18 -3.63
C SER A 41 4.94 -2.01 -2.68
N SER A 42 4.53 -0.86 -3.23
CA SER A 42 4.10 0.29 -2.41
C SER A 42 2.81 -0.01 -1.65
N GLY A 43 1.86 -0.72 -2.28
CA GLY A 43 0.64 -1.20 -1.65
C GLY A 43 0.93 -2.15 -0.47
N MET A 44 1.81 -3.13 -0.67
CA MET A 44 2.25 -4.04 0.40
C MET A 44 2.87 -3.28 1.57
N GLN A 45 3.76 -2.32 1.29
CA GLN A 45 4.40 -1.51 2.33
C GLN A 45 3.39 -0.69 3.12
N ALA A 46 2.42 -0.08 2.44
CA ALA A 46 1.35 0.70 3.07
C ALA A 46 0.47 -0.19 3.97
N GLN A 47 0.05 -1.37 3.49
CA GLN A 47 -0.77 -2.30 4.28
C GLN A 47 0.00 -2.91 5.45
N SER A 48 1.29 -3.19 5.30
CA SER A 48 2.14 -3.63 6.41
C SER A 48 2.21 -2.59 7.53
N GLN A 49 2.30 -1.30 7.19
CA GLN A 49 2.25 -0.23 8.18
C GLN A 49 0.87 -0.09 8.83
N ARG A 50 -0.23 -0.28 8.05
CA ARG A 50 -1.60 -0.32 8.60
C ARG A 50 -1.75 -1.45 9.61
N LEU A 51 -1.31 -2.66 9.28
CA LEU A 51 -1.34 -3.81 10.18
C LEU A 51 -0.57 -3.55 11.47
N LYS A 52 0.59 -2.88 11.39
CA LYS A 52 1.36 -2.49 12.57
C LYS A 52 0.59 -1.53 13.49
N VAL A 53 -0.06 -0.52 12.92
CA VAL A 53 -0.87 0.46 13.70
C VAL A 53 -2.06 -0.24 14.35
N ILE A 54 -2.79 -1.09 13.60
CA ILE A 54 -3.91 -1.87 14.13
C ILE A 54 -3.47 -2.78 15.27
N SER A 55 -2.35 -3.49 15.11
CA SER A 55 -1.80 -4.35 16.16
C SER A 55 -1.43 -3.56 17.41
N GLN A 56 -0.90 -2.33 17.27
CA GLN A 56 -0.63 -1.45 18.40
C GLN A 56 -1.92 -1.01 19.08
N ASN A 57 -2.98 -0.68 18.33
CA ASN A 57 -4.29 -0.34 18.89
C ASN A 57 -4.88 -1.50 19.69
N ILE A 58 -4.87 -2.70 19.13
CA ILE A 58 -5.38 -3.91 19.82
C ILE A 58 -4.58 -4.20 21.10
N ALA A 59 -3.25 -4.19 21.01
CA ALA A 59 -2.39 -4.47 22.15
C ALA A 59 -2.57 -3.46 23.29
N ASN A 60 -2.92 -2.21 22.99
CA ASN A 60 -3.10 -1.15 23.96
C ASN A 60 -4.58 -0.86 24.29
N SER A 61 -5.51 -1.66 23.83
CA SER A 61 -6.97 -1.43 23.98
C SER A 61 -7.45 -1.37 25.43
N ASN A 62 -6.68 -1.94 26.36
CA ASN A 62 -6.98 -1.95 27.81
C ASN A 62 -5.95 -1.17 28.65
N VAL A 63 -5.04 -0.43 28.01
CA VAL A 63 -4.00 0.33 28.73
C VAL A 63 -4.58 1.65 29.22
N THR A 64 -4.94 1.68 30.52
CA THR A 64 -5.45 2.86 31.23
C THR A 64 -4.30 3.75 31.72
N GLY A 65 -4.61 4.96 32.17
CA GLY A 65 -3.68 5.77 32.98
C GLY A 65 -3.34 5.09 34.30
N LYS A 66 -2.24 5.50 34.93
CA LYS A 66 -1.85 5.05 36.28
C LYS A 66 -2.51 5.85 37.37
N THR A 67 -3.00 7.04 37.05
CA THR A 67 -3.66 7.97 37.96
C THR A 67 -4.90 8.57 37.31
N PRO A 68 -5.88 9.11 38.05
CA PRO A 68 -7.11 9.70 37.53
C PRO A 68 -6.89 10.85 36.49
N ASN A 69 -5.75 11.53 36.61
CA ASN A 69 -5.41 12.67 35.74
C ASN A 69 -4.62 12.28 34.50
N GLU A 70 -4.20 11.03 34.40
CA GLU A 70 -3.45 10.52 33.25
C GLU A 70 -4.41 9.98 32.20
N ASN A 71 -4.22 10.39 30.96
CA ASN A 71 -5.03 9.86 29.87
C ASN A 71 -4.54 8.45 29.48
N PRO A 72 -5.47 7.54 29.13
CA PRO A 72 -5.14 6.22 28.62
C PRO A 72 -4.49 6.30 27.23
N TYR A 73 -4.11 5.15 26.68
CA TYR A 73 -3.70 5.05 25.29
C TYR A 73 -4.79 5.61 24.38
N ARG A 74 -4.38 6.34 23.35
CA ARG A 74 -5.28 6.88 22.34
C ARG A 74 -5.13 6.11 21.04
N ARG A 75 -6.26 5.73 20.42
CA ARG A 75 -6.31 5.04 19.13
C ARG A 75 -5.48 5.80 18.08
N ARG A 76 -4.70 5.09 17.27
CA ARG A 76 -3.96 5.66 16.15
C ARG A 76 -4.65 5.33 14.84
N ILE A 77 -4.70 6.30 13.95
CA ILE A 77 -5.26 6.20 12.61
C ILE A 77 -4.15 6.48 11.60
N ILE A 78 -4.08 5.66 10.56
CA ILE A 78 -3.13 5.83 9.47
C ILE A 78 -3.82 6.47 8.26
N PHE A 79 -3.17 7.46 7.66
CA PHE A 79 -3.63 8.13 6.45
C PHE A 79 -2.70 7.82 5.30
N PHE A 80 -3.30 7.60 4.12
CA PHE A 80 -2.58 7.31 2.88
C PHE A 80 -2.68 8.47 1.90
N GLN A 81 -1.70 8.57 1.03
CA GLN A 81 -1.70 9.49 -0.10
C GLN A 81 -1.13 8.82 -1.34
N ASN A 82 -1.64 9.22 -2.50
CA ASN A 82 -1.05 8.86 -3.77
C ASN A 82 0.04 9.88 -4.13
N VAL A 83 1.26 9.41 -4.34
CA VAL A 83 2.42 10.22 -4.71
C VAL A 83 2.85 9.83 -6.12
N TYR A 84 3.00 10.81 -7.01
CA TYR A 84 3.51 10.59 -8.35
C TYR A 84 4.99 10.21 -8.31
N ASP A 85 5.35 9.13 -8.99
CA ASP A 85 6.74 8.69 -9.18
C ASP A 85 7.13 8.90 -10.65
N PRO A 86 7.99 9.88 -10.96
CA PRO A 86 8.37 10.21 -12.33
C PRO A 86 9.18 9.13 -13.03
N LYS A 87 9.72 8.15 -12.30
CA LYS A 87 10.50 7.06 -12.90
C LYS A 87 9.64 6.05 -13.64
N ILE A 88 8.40 5.87 -13.17
CA ILE A 88 7.45 4.90 -13.72
C ILE A 88 6.19 5.58 -14.26
N ASP A 89 6.21 6.92 -14.36
CA ASP A 89 5.11 7.76 -14.85
C ASP A 89 3.73 7.42 -14.27
N THR A 90 3.69 7.07 -12.96
CA THR A 90 2.43 6.70 -12.29
C THR A 90 2.41 7.10 -10.82
N LYS A 91 1.27 6.90 -10.17
CA LYS A 91 1.09 7.17 -8.74
C LYS A 91 1.29 5.90 -7.92
N ILE A 92 2.05 6.00 -6.84
CA ILE A 92 2.25 4.96 -5.84
C ILE A 92 1.61 5.36 -4.53
N LEU A 93 1.18 4.36 -3.75
CA LEU A 93 0.59 4.56 -2.42
C LEU A 93 1.69 4.75 -1.38
N LYS A 94 1.59 5.82 -0.59
CA LYS A 94 2.46 6.06 0.58
C LYS A 94 1.64 6.41 1.81
N VAL A 95 2.21 6.14 2.98
CA VAL A 95 1.67 6.66 4.23
C VAL A 95 1.94 8.16 4.30
N SER A 96 0.88 8.92 4.48
CA SER A 96 0.93 10.38 4.65
C SER A 96 1.25 10.75 6.09
N SER A 97 0.48 10.19 7.03
CA SER A 97 0.65 10.44 8.46
C SER A 97 0.03 9.32 9.30
N ILE A 98 0.44 9.26 10.57
CA ILE A 98 -0.21 8.48 11.61
C ILE A 98 -0.58 9.49 12.69
N GLN A 99 -1.88 9.56 13.01
CA GLN A 99 -2.43 10.55 13.96
C GLN A 99 -3.22 9.86 15.05
N GLU A 100 -3.40 10.54 16.17
CA GLU A 100 -4.27 10.09 17.25
C GLU A 100 -5.73 10.42 16.95
N ASP A 101 -6.61 9.46 17.17
CA ASP A 101 -8.06 9.65 17.06
C ASP A 101 -8.55 10.51 18.23
N GLN A 102 -9.08 11.69 17.94
CA GLN A 102 -9.56 12.65 18.95
C GLN A 102 -10.94 12.33 19.51
N SER A 103 -11.52 11.17 19.16
CA SER A 103 -12.80 10.73 19.74
C SER A 103 -12.69 10.54 21.25
N GLU A 104 -13.83 10.57 21.93
CA GLU A 104 -13.92 10.45 23.39
C GLU A 104 -13.45 9.07 23.88
N PHE A 105 -12.87 9.06 25.08
CA PHE A 105 -12.48 7.84 25.76
C PHE A 105 -13.72 7.09 26.28
N THR A 106 -13.61 5.77 26.32
CA THR A 106 -14.64 4.93 26.93
C THR A 106 -14.56 5.03 28.47
N LEU A 107 -15.67 5.33 29.13
CA LEU A 107 -15.73 5.38 30.58
C LEU A 107 -16.28 4.05 31.13
N LYS A 108 -15.61 3.48 32.18
CA LYS A 108 -16.09 2.30 32.89
C LYS A 108 -16.09 2.57 34.38
N TYR A 109 -17.08 2.02 35.08
CA TYR A 109 -17.19 2.15 36.54
C TYR A 109 -16.34 1.09 37.22
N GLU A 110 -15.21 1.48 37.75
CA GLU A 110 -14.24 0.63 38.47
C GLU A 110 -13.64 1.39 39.65
N PRO A 111 -14.39 1.52 40.78
CA PRO A 111 -14.01 2.40 41.89
C PRO A 111 -12.73 2.01 42.60
N ASN A 112 -12.31 0.74 42.50
CA ASN A 112 -11.08 0.24 43.13
C ASN A 112 -9.85 0.37 42.19
N HIS A 113 -10.01 0.90 40.99
CA HIS A 113 -8.92 1.05 40.06
C HIS A 113 -8.05 2.27 40.39
N PRO A 114 -6.71 2.19 40.29
CA PRO A 114 -5.82 3.33 40.60
C PRO A 114 -6.08 4.61 39.82
N ALA A 115 -6.63 4.48 38.63
CA ALA A 115 -6.99 5.62 37.74
C ALA A 115 -8.47 6.04 37.89
N ALA A 116 -9.21 5.55 38.89
CA ALA A 116 -10.60 5.94 39.11
C ALA A 116 -10.69 7.41 39.56
N ASP A 117 -11.64 8.15 39.00
CA ASP A 117 -11.97 9.50 39.44
C ASP A 117 -12.79 9.48 40.73
N ASN A 118 -13.13 10.64 41.27
CA ASN A 118 -13.94 10.79 42.49
C ASN A 118 -15.34 10.17 42.40
N ARG A 119 -15.79 9.78 41.19
CA ARG A 119 -17.05 9.10 40.92
C ARG A 119 -16.87 7.62 40.67
N GLY A 120 -15.63 7.11 40.76
CA GLY A 120 -15.29 5.72 40.48
C GLY A 120 -15.22 5.39 38.98
N MET A 121 -15.11 6.39 38.13
CA MET A 121 -15.03 6.17 36.67
C MET A 121 -13.59 6.16 36.20
N VAL A 122 -13.25 5.19 35.37
CA VAL A 122 -11.93 5.02 34.72
C VAL A 122 -12.05 5.30 33.21
N LYS A 123 -11.12 6.09 32.69
CA LYS A 123 -11.00 6.30 31.24
C LYS A 123 -10.26 5.11 30.62
N TYR A 124 -10.90 4.48 29.66
CA TYR A 124 -10.32 3.45 28.80
C TYR A 124 -10.02 4.00 27.41
N PRO A 125 -9.08 3.39 26.66
CA PRO A 125 -8.79 3.77 25.28
C PRO A 125 -10.05 3.80 24.40
N ASN A 126 -10.06 4.71 23.43
CA ASN A 126 -11.09 4.79 22.39
C ASN A 126 -10.88 3.76 21.27
N VAL A 127 -10.48 2.54 21.64
CA VAL A 127 -10.20 1.42 20.74
C VAL A 127 -11.33 0.40 20.82
N ASN A 128 -11.93 0.08 19.68
CA ASN A 128 -12.87 -1.03 19.57
C ASN A 128 -12.14 -2.24 18.93
N ILE A 129 -11.86 -3.27 19.72
CA ILE A 129 -11.13 -4.46 19.30
C ILE A 129 -11.82 -5.17 18.12
N ILE A 130 -13.15 -5.18 18.06
CA ILE A 130 -13.90 -5.84 16.99
C ILE A 130 -13.65 -5.11 15.67
N ILE A 131 -13.73 -3.77 15.68
CA ILE A 131 -13.48 -2.94 14.50
C ILE A 131 -12.03 -3.12 14.05
N GLU A 132 -11.06 -3.01 14.97
CA GLU A 132 -9.64 -3.19 14.64
C GLU A 132 -9.36 -4.60 14.07
N THR A 133 -10.06 -5.64 14.57
CA THR A 133 -9.89 -7.00 14.04
C THR A 133 -10.44 -7.13 12.61
N VAL A 134 -11.56 -6.49 12.30
CA VAL A 134 -12.11 -6.45 10.94
C VAL A 134 -11.16 -5.69 10.01
N ASP A 135 -10.69 -4.53 10.44
CA ASP A 135 -9.72 -3.71 9.71
C ASP A 135 -8.41 -4.47 9.44
N SER A 136 -7.96 -5.27 10.42
CA SER A 136 -6.78 -6.14 10.26
C SER A 136 -6.97 -7.19 9.16
N LYS A 137 -8.14 -7.85 9.14
CA LYS A 137 -8.45 -8.84 8.09
C LYS A 137 -8.52 -8.21 6.70
N GLU A 138 -9.09 -7.02 6.59
CA GLU A 138 -9.14 -6.28 5.34
C GLU A 138 -7.75 -5.86 4.85
N ALA A 139 -6.92 -5.32 5.75
CA ALA A 139 -5.55 -4.96 5.44
C ALA A 139 -4.72 -6.16 4.99
N GLN A 140 -4.90 -7.33 5.65
CA GLN A 140 -4.25 -8.59 5.27
C GLN A 140 -4.69 -9.04 3.87
N ARG A 141 -6.00 -9.04 3.58
CA ARG A 141 -6.49 -9.40 2.23
C ARG A 141 -5.91 -8.49 1.15
N THR A 142 -5.83 -7.20 1.42
CA THR A 142 -5.27 -6.24 0.46
C THR A 142 -3.76 -6.44 0.30
N PHE A 143 -3.05 -6.76 1.38
CA PHE A 143 -1.64 -7.12 1.33
C PHE A 143 -1.42 -8.35 0.45
N ASP A 144 -2.18 -9.43 0.68
CA ASP A 144 -2.08 -10.69 -0.08
C ASP A 144 -2.43 -10.49 -1.57
N ALA A 145 -3.41 -9.65 -1.88
CA ALA A 145 -3.72 -9.27 -3.25
C ALA A 145 -2.55 -8.57 -3.96
N ASN A 146 -1.85 -7.69 -3.25
CA ASN A 146 -0.65 -7.02 -3.78
C ASN A 146 0.52 -8.01 -3.95
N VAL A 147 0.68 -9.00 -3.05
CA VAL A 147 1.65 -10.10 -3.21
C VAL A 147 1.39 -10.87 -4.50
N ASN A 148 0.15 -11.31 -4.71
CA ASN A 148 -0.24 -12.04 -5.92
C ASN A 148 0.00 -11.20 -7.19
N SER A 149 -0.34 -9.91 -7.16
CA SER A 149 -0.08 -9.00 -8.29
C SER A 149 1.41 -8.85 -8.59
N LEU A 150 2.23 -8.76 -7.55
CA LEU A 150 3.69 -8.69 -7.67
C LEU A 150 4.27 -9.98 -8.27
N GLU A 151 3.79 -11.15 -7.85
CA GLU A 151 4.23 -12.44 -8.38
C GLU A 151 3.87 -12.62 -9.85
N ILE A 152 2.65 -12.21 -10.25
CA ILE A 152 2.22 -12.22 -11.65
C ILE A 152 3.11 -11.30 -12.49
N ALA A 153 3.37 -10.08 -12.02
CA ALA A 153 4.21 -9.13 -12.74
C ALA A 153 5.65 -9.65 -12.91
N LYS A 154 6.24 -10.24 -11.87
CA LYS A 154 7.57 -10.87 -11.94
C LYS A 154 7.61 -12.08 -12.88
N THR A 155 6.59 -12.91 -12.85
CA THR A 155 6.47 -14.06 -13.74
C THR A 155 6.40 -13.62 -15.21
N ASN A 156 5.61 -12.58 -15.50
CA ASN A 156 5.52 -12.02 -16.84
C ASN A 156 6.85 -11.39 -17.28
N GLN A 157 7.54 -10.68 -16.38
CA GLN A 157 8.87 -10.14 -16.66
C GLN A 157 9.87 -11.23 -17.04
N ASN A 158 9.91 -12.33 -16.29
CA ASN A 158 10.80 -13.45 -16.60
C ASN A 158 10.48 -14.10 -17.95
N LYS A 159 9.19 -14.28 -18.27
CA LYS A 159 8.78 -14.80 -19.60
C LYS A 159 9.22 -13.91 -20.76
N ILE A 160 9.12 -12.59 -20.60
CA ILE A 160 9.60 -11.65 -21.62
C ILE A 160 11.11 -11.81 -21.80
N LEU A 161 11.88 -11.87 -20.70
CA LEU A 161 13.33 -12.06 -20.76
C LEU A 161 13.74 -13.39 -21.39
N GLU A 162 12.95 -14.46 -21.22
CA GLU A 162 13.17 -15.77 -21.88
C GLU A 162 12.90 -15.69 -23.40
N LEU A 163 11.90 -14.94 -23.82
CA LEU A 163 11.59 -14.76 -25.25
C LEU A 163 12.62 -13.91 -26.01
N MET A 164 13.38 -13.08 -25.28
CA MET A 164 14.45 -12.22 -25.83
C MET A 164 15.81 -12.94 -25.92
N ARG A 165 15.92 -14.18 -25.47
CA ARG A 165 17.16 -14.96 -25.40
C ARG A 165 17.26 -15.98 -26.53
#